data_38ba5f4a4d68292024d7c81e1df3b982
#
_entry.id   38ba5f4a4d68292024d7c81e1df3b982
#
_cell.length_a   1.000
_cell.length_b   1.000
_cell.length_c   1.000
_cell.angle_alpha   90.00
_cell.angle_beta   90.00
_cell.angle_gamma   90.00
#
_symmetry.space_group_name_H-M   'P 1'
#
loop_
_entity.id
_entity.type
_entity.pdbx_description
1 polymer ?
#
loop_
_entity_poly.entity_id
_entity_poly.type
_entity_poly.pdbx_seq_one_letter_code
_entity_poly.pdbx_strand_id
1 'polypeptide(L)'
;MRVVKIDPFVVNIPNAGEGERPDGRNGVTAVLVRIETDDGVVGWGEGSVGANAESVYEAVRAAIPIVKGRDPWNRQAIADDFFNVGQWNSAWRPAGANYGYAGVDMALWDICGQACGQPLYNLLGGQRRRYVDYYHYIKSTDPARVATECRDAVVRGYNVFYTKVGFEPDLERELALVAAIRETIGPKRKIRIDANCRWSLNEGIRNLALFDRYGIDFAEAPVPFEPLRNMVEIRTRQPVAISANEGLGTVGSVWEAIRARACDVLCFSPFFVGTIADYHRLAHAAHLEGIRVCKHTHNETGIAAMAAHQILLTLPNVVDGNQNSYDGLSDDVLTDPLPIRTEPRWGRPTGTGLCLCVDEAKVRRYAALFEEYGQYLPYRAEELALEEEPPA
;
A
#
# COMPACT_ATOMS: atom_id res chain seq x y z
N MET A 1 19.31 -2.58 -25.47
CA MET A 1 18.22 -3.21 -24.70
C MET A 1 16.89 -2.58 -25.10
N ARG A 2 15.93 -3.38 -25.56
CA ARG A 2 14.59 -2.92 -25.93
C ARG A 2 13.54 -3.89 -25.41
N VAL A 3 12.41 -3.40 -24.97
CA VAL A 3 11.29 -4.22 -24.56
C VAL A 3 10.70 -4.95 -25.78
N VAL A 4 10.64 -6.29 -25.73
CA VAL A 4 10.06 -7.11 -26.80
C VAL A 4 8.73 -7.73 -26.43
N LYS A 5 8.50 -8.00 -25.13
CA LYS A 5 7.30 -8.66 -24.66
C LYS A 5 6.82 -8.09 -23.33
N ILE A 6 5.51 -8.01 -23.17
CA ILE A 6 4.83 -7.59 -21.92
C ILE A 6 3.64 -8.50 -21.73
N ASP A 7 3.66 -9.24 -20.62
CA ASP A 7 2.60 -10.19 -20.25
C ASP A 7 1.97 -9.76 -18.91
N PRO A 8 0.73 -9.28 -18.88
CA PRO A 8 -0.01 -9.07 -17.66
C PRO A 8 -0.70 -10.38 -17.21
N PHE A 9 -0.73 -10.63 -15.89
CA PHE A 9 -1.44 -11.75 -15.26
C PHE A 9 -2.29 -11.20 -14.13
N VAL A 10 -3.55 -11.62 -14.07
CA VAL A 10 -4.37 -11.41 -12.86
C VAL A 10 -4.27 -12.67 -12.02
N VAL A 11 -3.90 -12.54 -10.76
CA VAL A 11 -3.66 -13.68 -9.86
C VAL A 11 -4.48 -13.54 -8.58
N ASN A 12 -4.96 -14.65 -8.07
CA ASN A 12 -5.60 -14.76 -6.76
C ASN A 12 -4.72 -15.56 -5.80
N ILE A 13 -4.23 -14.91 -4.75
CA ILE A 13 -3.42 -15.56 -3.72
C ILE A 13 -4.25 -15.68 -2.44
N PRO A 14 -4.44 -16.91 -1.89
CA PRO A 14 -5.23 -17.10 -0.68
C PRO A 14 -4.59 -16.47 0.56
N ASN A 15 -5.43 -16.00 1.50
CA ASN A 15 -5.00 -15.59 2.83
C ASN A 15 -4.72 -16.79 3.73
N ALA A 16 -3.88 -16.58 4.75
CA ALA A 16 -3.64 -17.53 5.83
C ALA A 16 -4.65 -17.31 6.97
N GLY A 17 -5.12 -18.39 7.61
CA GLY A 17 -5.85 -18.34 8.87
C GLY A 17 -7.36 -18.53 8.77
N GLU A 18 -8.01 -18.49 9.94
CA GLU A 18 -9.44 -18.68 10.11
C GLU A 18 -10.20 -17.54 9.44
N GLY A 19 -11.09 -17.85 8.55
CA GLY A 19 -11.88 -16.91 7.77
C GLY A 19 -11.97 -17.31 6.31
N GLU A 20 -11.78 -18.61 6.03
CA GLU A 20 -12.17 -19.15 4.73
C GLU A 20 -13.62 -18.76 4.50
N ARG A 21 -13.86 -17.96 3.48
CA ARG A 21 -15.22 -17.76 3.01
C ARG A 21 -15.77 -19.13 2.60
N PRO A 22 -17.06 -19.39 2.83
CA PRO A 22 -17.68 -20.64 2.40
C PRO A 22 -17.46 -20.93 0.90
N ASP A 23 -17.19 -19.88 0.12
CA ASP A 23 -16.93 -19.95 -1.32
C ASP A 23 -15.43 -19.99 -1.68
N GLY A 24 -14.54 -20.09 -0.70
CA GLY A 24 -13.08 -20.18 -0.92
C GLY A 24 -12.41 -18.89 -1.41
N ARG A 25 -13.13 -17.78 -1.50
CA ARG A 25 -12.64 -16.52 -2.10
C ARG A 25 -11.97 -15.56 -1.11
N ASN A 26 -11.23 -16.09 -0.17
CA ASN A 26 -10.50 -15.28 0.80
C ASN A 26 -9.03 -15.11 0.37
N GLY A 27 -8.65 -13.90 0.00
CA GLY A 27 -7.28 -13.64 -0.43
C GLY A 27 -7.08 -12.29 -1.06
N VAL A 28 -6.00 -12.18 -1.79
CA VAL A 28 -5.56 -10.99 -2.51
C VAL A 28 -5.66 -11.26 -4.00
N THR A 29 -6.28 -10.35 -4.75
CA THR A 29 -6.14 -10.28 -6.20
C THR A 29 -5.11 -9.23 -6.55
N ALA A 30 -4.16 -9.56 -7.42
CA ALA A 30 -3.13 -8.66 -7.91
C ALA A 30 -2.98 -8.77 -9.44
N VAL A 31 -2.52 -7.69 -10.08
CA VAL A 31 -2.17 -7.69 -11.50
C VAL A 31 -0.64 -7.69 -11.62
N LEU A 32 -0.07 -8.81 -11.98
CA LEU A 32 1.38 -8.94 -12.19
C LEU A 32 1.75 -8.53 -13.61
N VAL A 33 2.91 -7.93 -13.77
CA VAL A 33 3.45 -7.48 -15.05
C VAL A 33 4.82 -8.11 -15.26
N ARG A 34 4.96 -8.94 -16.29
CA ARG A 34 6.23 -9.51 -16.77
C ARG A 34 6.67 -8.77 -18.02
N ILE A 35 7.86 -8.21 -18.01
CA ILE A 35 8.46 -7.54 -19.18
C ILE A 35 9.75 -8.25 -19.56
N GLU A 36 9.92 -8.53 -20.85
CA GLU A 36 11.11 -9.15 -21.42
C GLU A 36 11.77 -8.23 -22.46
N THR A 37 13.08 -8.21 -22.44
CA THR A 37 13.91 -7.41 -23.36
C THR A 37 14.57 -8.28 -24.44
N ASP A 38 15.06 -7.64 -25.51
CA ASP A 38 15.73 -8.30 -26.65
C ASP A 38 17.06 -8.97 -26.29
N ASP A 39 17.64 -8.68 -25.14
CA ASP A 39 18.83 -9.32 -24.58
C ASP A 39 18.50 -10.34 -23.48
N GLY A 40 17.21 -10.70 -23.33
CA GLY A 40 16.74 -11.78 -22.48
C GLY A 40 16.58 -11.43 -21.01
N VAL A 41 16.74 -10.16 -20.61
CA VAL A 41 16.45 -9.74 -19.22
C VAL A 41 14.94 -9.70 -19.01
N VAL A 42 14.49 -10.31 -17.89
CA VAL A 42 13.08 -10.33 -17.48
C VAL A 42 12.92 -9.56 -16.20
N GLY A 43 12.04 -8.57 -16.21
CA GLY A 43 11.64 -7.85 -15.00
C GLY A 43 10.19 -8.08 -14.63
N TRP A 44 9.92 -8.00 -13.33
CA TRP A 44 8.60 -8.18 -12.76
C TRP A 44 8.13 -6.93 -12.03
N GLY A 45 6.84 -6.69 -12.09
CA GLY A 45 6.17 -5.65 -11.35
C GLY A 45 4.75 -6.07 -10.98
N GLU A 46 4.12 -5.26 -10.17
CA GLU A 46 2.77 -5.50 -9.67
C GLU A 46 1.95 -4.23 -9.69
N GLY A 47 0.78 -4.28 -10.31
CA GLY A 47 -0.28 -3.29 -10.22
C GLY A 47 -1.21 -3.64 -9.08
N SER A 48 -1.49 -2.66 -8.21
CA SER A 48 -2.42 -2.87 -7.10
C SER A 48 -3.86 -2.87 -7.58
N VAL A 49 -4.64 -3.82 -7.11
CA VAL A 49 -6.05 -3.93 -7.51
C VAL A 49 -6.92 -2.84 -6.86
N GLY A 50 -6.59 -2.36 -5.68
CA GLY A 50 -7.26 -1.24 -5.00
C GLY A 50 -8.80 -1.25 -5.02
N ALA A 51 -9.40 -1.26 -6.22
CA ALA A 51 -10.84 -1.27 -6.42
C ALA A 51 -11.32 -2.37 -7.37
N ASN A 52 -10.65 -2.55 -8.53
CA ASN A 52 -11.14 -3.44 -9.57
C ASN A 52 -9.97 -4.00 -10.41
N ALA A 53 -9.81 -5.32 -10.44
CA ALA A 53 -8.72 -5.99 -11.14
C ALA A 53 -8.77 -5.75 -12.66
N GLU A 54 -9.95 -5.72 -13.24
CA GLU A 54 -10.12 -5.53 -14.69
C GLU A 54 -9.67 -4.14 -15.11
N SER A 55 -9.99 -3.09 -14.34
CA SER A 55 -9.55 -1.73 -14.66
C SER A 55 -8.03 -1.57 -14.58
N VAL A 56 -7.39 -2.22 -13.62
CA VAL A 56 -5.93 -2.24 -13.47
C VAL A 56 -5.28 -3.04 -14.60
N TYR A 57 -5.85 -4.18 -14.95
CA TYR A 57 -5.39 -5.01 -16.07
C TYR A 57 -5.47 -4.26 -17.40
N GLU A 58 -6.60 -3.58 -17.68
CA GLU A 58 -6.74 -2.77 -18.89
C GLU A 58 -5.79 -1.57 -18.93
N ALA A 59 -5.46 -0.99 -17.80
CA ALA A 59 -4.44 0.06 -17.73
C ALA A 59 -3.04 -0.49 -18.11
N VAL A 60 -2.69 -1.69 -17.67
CA VAL A 60 -1.45 -2.36 -18.12
C VAL A 60 -1.50 -2.65 -19.61
N ARG A 61 -2.62 -3.16 -20.13
CA ARG A 61 -2.79 -3.40 -21.58
C ARG A 61 -2.64 -2.13 -22.41
N ALA A 62 -3.20 -1.02 -21.94
CA ALA A 62 -3.06 0.29 -22.59
C ALA A 62 -1.60 0.78 -22.64
N ALA A 63 -0.76 0.38 -21.68
CA ALA A 63 0.66 0.71 -21.68
C ALA A 63 1.47 -0.11 -22.70
N ILE A 64 1.04 -1.31 -23.10
CA ILE A 64 1.79 -2.21 -23.98
C ILE A 64 2.28 -1.53 -25.27
N PRO A 65 1.44 -0.87 -26.10
CA PRO A 65 1.88 -0.25 -27.33
C PRO A 65 2.85 0.92 -27.11
N ILE A 66 2.84 1.54 -25.93
CA ILE A 66 3.71 2.66 -25.57
C ILE A 66 5.08 2.16 -25.13
N VAL A 67 5.13 1.05 -24.41
CA VAL A 67 6.36 0.49 -23.82
C VAL A 67 7.11 -0.41 -24.80
N LYS A 68 6.39 -1.18 -25.62
CA LYS A 68 7.00 -2.12 -26.56
C LYS A 68 7.93 -1.42 -27.56
N GLY A 69 9.14 -1.96 -27.73
CA GLY A 69 10.19 -1.40 -28.59
C GLY A 69 11.00 -0.27 -27.94
N ARG A 70 10.61 0.19 -26.75
CA ARG A 70 11.34 1.27 -26.04
C ARG A 70 12.51 0.71 -25.24
N ASP A 71 13.44 1.59 -24.94
CA ASP A 71 14.55 1.31 -24.03
C ASP A 71 14.06 1.47 -22.56
N PRO A 72 14.16 0.45 -21.71
CA PRO A 72 13.76 0.52 -20.30
C PRO A 72 14.42 1.65 -19.49
N TRP A 73 15.59 2.13 -19.91
CA TRP A 73 16.26 3.25 -19.26
C TRP A 73 15.51 4.58 -19.40
N ASN A 74 14.65 4.72 -20.42
CA ASN A 74 13.85 5.92 -20.68
C ASN A 74 12.51 5.92 -19.93
N ARG A 75 12.48 5.35 -18.70
CA ARG A 75 11.25 5.16 -17.91
C ARG A 75 10.41 6.41 -17.78
N GLN A 76 11.05 7.57 -17.51
CA GLN A 76 10.30 8.82 -17.33
C GLN A 76 9.61 9.23 -18.64
N ALA A 77 10.29 9.17 -19.77
CA ALA A 77 9.67 9.49 -21.06
C ALA A 77 8.55 8.50 -21.43
N ILE A 78 8.69 7.24 -21.04
CA ILE A 78 7.64 6.23 -21.23
C ILE A 78 6.43 6.56 -20.35
N ALA A 79 6.64 6.93 -19.10
CA ALA A 79 5.59 7.36 -18.18
C ALA A 79 4.89 8.63 -18.70
N ASP A 80 5.65 9.62 -19.14
CA ASP A 80 5.12 10.86 -19.70
C ASP A 80 4.24 10.57 -20.93
N ASP A 81 4.69 9.69 -21.83
CA ASP A 81 3.90 9.27 -23.00
C ASP A 81 2.61 8.55 -22.55
N PHE A 82 2.67 7.66 -21.56
CA PHE A 82 1.48 6.95 -21.07
C PHE A 82 0.48 7.90 -20.41
N PHE A 83 0.96 8.80 -19.56
CA PHE A 83 0.07 9.70 -18.81
C PHE A 83 -0.38 10.91 -19.62
N ASN A 84 0.34 11.29 -20.70
CA ASN A 84 0.06 12.45 -21.54
C ASN A 84 -0.47 12.10 -22.93
N VAL A 85 -0.59 10.82 -23.28
CA VAL A 85 -1.19 10.40 -24.55
C VAL A 85 -2.59 11.00 -24.69
N GLY A 86 -2.71 12.00 -25.57
CA GLY A 86 -3.90 12.80 -25.70
C GLY A 86 -4.10 13.78 -24.54
N GLN A 87 -3.39 14.91 -24.58
CA GLN A 87 -3.51 15.96 -23.55
C GLN A 87 -4.96 16.37 -23.24
N TRP A 88 -5.84 16.36 -24.21
CA TRP A 88 -7.26 16.61 -24.03
C TRP A 88 -8.05 15.39 -23.53
N ASN A 89 -7.43 14.19 -23.56
CA ASN A 89 -7.97 12.95 -22.98
C ASN A 89 -7.50 12.70 -21.54
N SER A 90 -6.73 13.59 -20.92
CA SER A 90 -6.29 13.40 -19.52
C SER A 90 -7.45 13.22 -18.55
N ALA A 91 -8.61 13.79 -18.84
CA ALA A 91 -9.87 13.57 -18.10
C ALA A 91 -10.47 12.17 -18.29
N TRP A 92 -10.00 11.42 -19.29
CA TRP A 92 -10.52 10.10 -19.66
C TRP A 92 -9.54 8.97 -19.29
N ARG A 93 -8.58 9.23 -18.39
CA ARG A 93 -7.72 8.17 -17.90
C ARG A 93 -8.56 7.00 -17.39
N PRO A 94 -8.22 5.75 -17.77
CA PRO A 94 -8.90 4.59 -17.22
C PRO A 94 -8.84 4.64 -15.69
N ALA A 95 -9.91 4.27 -15.02
CA ALA A 95 -9.87 4.00 -13.59
C ALA A 95 -8.75 2.98 -13.35
N GLY A 96 -7.90 3.23 -12.36
CA GLY A 96 -6.76 2.36 -12.10
C GLY A 96 -5.51 2.61 -12.94
N ALA A 97 -5.45 3.65 -13.78
CA ALA A 97 -4.29 3.96 -14.62
C ALA A 97 -3.00 4.04 -13.81
N ASN A 98 -2.99 4.75 -12.68
CA ASN A 98 -1.82 4.84 -11.79
C ASN A 98 -1.47 3.47 -11.21
N TYR A 99 -2.47 2.72 -10.76
CA TYR A 99 -2.29 1.40 -10.16
C TYR A 99 -1.72 0.37 -11.14
N GLY A 100 -2.20 0.37 -12.38
CA GLY A 100 -1.71 -0.52 -13.43
C GLY A 100 -0.32 -0.13 -13.91
N TYR A 101 -0.11 1.17 -14.18
CA TYR A 101 1.19 1.64 -14.67
C TYR A 101 2.31 1.48 -13.62
N ALA A 102 2.01 1.56 -12.33
CA ALA A 102 2.99 1.29 -11.28
C ALA A 102 3.62 -0.10 -11.42
N GLY A 103 2.85 -1.10 -11.84
CA GLY A 103 3.39 -2.44 -12.14
C GLY A 103 4.33 -2.44 -13.34
N VAL A 104 3.99 -1.70 -14.38
CA VAL A 104 4.88 -1.53 -15.54
C VAL A 104 6.17 -0.82 -15.16
N ASP A 105 6.08 0.28 -14.40
CA ASP A 105 7.23 1.04 -13.91
C ASP A 105 8.15 0.18 -13.03
N MET A 106 7.59 -0.60 -12.10
CA MET A 106 8.35 -1.54 -11.26
C MET A 106 9.13 -2.54 -12.09
N ALA A 107 8.51 -3.16 -13.11
CA ALA A 107 9.17 -4.12 -13.99
C ALA A 107 10.31 -3.47 -14.79
N LEU A 108 10.13 -2.23 -15.25
CA LEU A 108 11.20 -1.49 -15.93
C LEU A 108 12.36 -1.15 -14.97
N TRP A 109 12.09 -0.80 -13.72
CA TRP A 109 13.11 -0.60 -12.70
C TRP A 109 13.87 -1.90 -12.38
N ASP A 110 13.15 -3.02 -12.31
CA ASP A 110 13.73 -4.34 -12.08
C ASP A 110 14.72 -4.71 -13.21
N ILE A 111 14.29 -4.55 -14.47
CA ILE A 111 15.16 -4.74 -15.64
C ILE A 111 16.42 -3.89 -15.55
N CYS A 112 16.28 -2.60 -15.27
CA CYS A 112 17.42 -1.70 -15.21
C CYS A 112 18.39 -2.06 -14.08
N GLY A 113 17.88 -2.46 -12.93
CA GLY A 113 18.70 -2.92 -11.82
C GLY A 113 19.47 -4.21 -12.15
N GLN A 114 18.80 -5.18 -12.79
CA GLN A 114 19.44 -6.40 -13.26
C GLN A 114 20.53 -6.10 -14.32
N ALA A 115 20.22 -5.25 -15.30
CA ALA A 115 21.13 -4.89 -16.38
C ALA A 115 22.42 -4.22 -15.91
N CYS A 116 22.37 -3.43 -14.83
CA CYS A 116 23.58 -2.78 -14.28
C CYS A 116 24.13 -3.52 -13.03
N GLY A 117 23.58 -4.66 -12.66
CA GLY A 117 24.08 -5.44 -11.53
C GLY A 117 23.84 -4.77 -10.17
N GLN A 118 22.81 -3.92 -10.05
CA GLN A 118 22.52 -3.17 -8.81
C GLN A 118 21.10 -3.42 -8.32
N PRO A 119 20.86 -3.46 -7.00
CA PRO A 119 19.53 -3.43 -6.44
C PRO A 119 18.84 -2.07 -6.67
N LEU A 120 17.51 -2.06 -6.68
CA LEU A 120 16.71 -0.85 -6.87
C LEU A 120 17.10 0.29 -5.92
N TYR A 121 17.34 -0.01 -4.64
CA TYR A 121 17.69 1.05 -3.67
C TYR A 121 18.99 1.78 -4.04
N ASN A 122 19.97 1.13 -4.71
CA ASN A 122 21.17 1.80 -5.18
C ASN A 122 20.88 2.77 -6.34
N LEU A 123 19.94 2.43 -7.22
CA LEU A 123 19.50 3.32 -8.31
C LEU A 123 18.73 4.54 -7.80
N LEU A 124 18.19 4.47 -6.59
CA LEU A 124 17.47 5.55 -5.91
C LEU A 124 18.36 6.38 -4.96
N GLY A 125 19.67 6.27 -5.09
CA GLY A 125 20.63 7.06 -4.32
C GLY A 125 21.25 6.35 -3.11
N GLY A 126 20.95 5.06 -2.92
CA GLY A 126 21.56 4.21 -1.92
C GLY A 126 20.83 4.19 -0.57
N GLN A 127 21.30 3.30 0.28
CA GLN A 127 20.70 3.05 1.59
C GLN A 127 20.94 4.21 2.57
N ARG A 128 19.88 4.77 3.14
CA ARG A 128 19.92 5.80 4.19
C ARG A 128 19.64 5.25 5.59
N ARG A 129 18.94 4.11 5.70
CA ARG A 129 18.61 3.47 6.98
C ARG A 129 19.00 2.00 6.99
N ARG A 130 19.35 1.47 8.15
CA ARG A 130 19.81 0.08 8.28
C ARG A 130 18.70 -0.94 8.08
N TYR A 131 17.45 -0.56 8.39
CA TYR A 131 16.25 -1.39 8.32
C TYR A 131 15.01 -0.53 8.18
N VAL A 132 13.92 -1.16 7.78
CA VAL A 132 12.56 -0.63 7.79
C VAL A 132 11.77 -1.43 8.82
N ASP A 133 11.00 -0.72 9.66
CA ASP A 133 10.07 -1.31 10.61
C ASP A 133 8.66 -1.36 10.02
N TYR A 134 7.94 -2.40 10.38
CA TYR A 134 6.56 -2.63 10.01
C TYR A 134 5.67 -2.66 11.24
N TYR A 135 4.40 -2.30 11.10
CA TYR A 135 3.45 -2.32 12.18
C TYR A 135 2.79 -3.70 12.34
N HIS A 136 2.22 -3.96 13.51
CA HIS A 136 1.24 -5.02 13.70
C HIS A 136 -0.15 -4.47 13.43
N TYR A 137 -0.85 -5.02 12.43
CA TYR A 137 -2.26 -4.74 12.18
C TYR A 137 -3.11 -5.57 13.15
N ILE A 138 -3.89 -4.90 14.01
CA ILE A 138 -4.77 -5.55 14.96
C ILE A 138 -6.04 -6.00 14.24
N LYS A 139 -6.33 -7.29 14.30
CA LYS A 139 -7.46 -7.93 13.64
C LYS A 139 -8.67 -8.07 14.56
N SER A 140 -8.44 -8.17 15.88
CA SER A 140 -9.50 -8.35 16.87
C SER A 140 -10.19 -7.03 17.21
N THR A 141 -11.52 -7.06 17.24
CA THR A 141 -12.38 -5.97 17.76
C THR A 141 -12.85 -6.22 19.19
N ASP A 142 -12.51 -7.37 19.78
CA ASP A 142 -12.85 -7.74 21.17
C ASP A 142 -11.69 -7.35 22.11
N PRO A 143 -11.93 -6.49 23.13
CA PRO A 143 -10.90 -6.08 24.09
C PRO A 143 -10.18 -7.23 24.81
N ALA A 144 -10.86 -8.35 25.06
CA ALA A 144 -10.22 -9.52 25.69
C ALA A 144 -9.28 -10.25 24.74
N ARG A 145 -9.66 -10.41 23.48
CA ARG A 145 -8.84 -11.04 22.44
C ARG A 145 -7.70 -10.15 22.02
N VAL A 146 -7.91 -8.84 21.87
CA VAL A 146 -6.89 -7.88 21.48
C VAL A 146 -5.68 -7.88 22.43
N ALA A 147 -5.91 -8.06 23.73
CA ALA A 147 -4.84 -8.15 24.70
C ALA A 147 -3.92 -9.36 24.45
N THR A 148 -4.46 -10.50 24.03
CA THR A 148 -3.67 -11.68 23.68
C THR A 148 -2.89 -11.45 22.38
N GLU A 149 -3.57 -10.96 21.34
CA GLU A 149 -2.95 -10.61 20.07
C GLU A 149 -1.79 -9.61 20.23
N CYS A 150 -2.00 -8.56 21.06
CA CYS A 150 -0.95 -7.58 21.35
C CYS A 150 0.24 -8.18 22.10
N ARG A 151 0.02 -9.07 23.09
CA ARG A 151 1.12 -9.75 23.80
C ARG A 151 1.97 -10.58 22.84
N ASP A 152 1.34 -11.34 21.95
CA ASP A 152 2.03 -12.16 20.95
C ASP A 152 2.84 -11.29 19.98
N ALA A 153 2.27 -10.18 19.52
CA ALA A 153 2.98 -9.24 18.67
C ALA A 153 4.15 -8.54 19.39
N VAL A 154 4.00 -8.23 20.68
CA VAL A 154 5.11 -7.71 21.53
C VAL A 154 6.24 -8.71 21.65
N VAL A 155 5.94 -9.99 21.85
CA VAL A 155 6.95 -11.08 21.90
C VAL A 155 7.67 -11.21 20.56
N ARG A 156 6.96 -11.06 19.45
CA ARG A 156 7.53 -11.03 18.09
C ARG A 156 8.37 -9.77 17.80
N GLY A 157 8.38 -8.76 18.69
CA GLY A 157 9.21 -7.58 18.58
C GLY A 157 8.55 -6.37 17.88
N TYR A 158 7.24 -6.37 17.67
CA TYR A 158 6.53 -5.21 17.14
C TYR A 158 6.54 -4.03 18.12
N ASN A 159 6.78 -2.84 17.59
CA ASN A 159 6.79 -1.58 18.35
C ASN A 159 5.68 -0.61 17.96
N VAL A 160 4.98 -0.88 16.87
CA VAL A 160 3.89 -0.06 16.34
C VAL A 160 2.67 -0.95 16.14
N PHE A 161 1.55 -0.52 16.68
CA PHE A 161 0.27 -1.20 16.63
C PHE A 161 -0.74 -0.32 15.92
N TYR A 162 -1.50 -0.89 15.01
CA TYR A 162 -2.42 -0.17 14.14
C TYR A 162 -3.80 -0.81 14.22
N THR A 163 -4.83 -0.01 14.42
CA THR A 163 -6.22 -0.48 14.49
C THR A 163 -7.17 0.47 13.79
N LYS A 164 -8.27 -0.08 13.28
CA LYS A 164 -9.37 0.71 12.70
C LYS A 164 -10.24 1.28 13.81
N VAL A 165 -10.80 2.47 13.53
CA VAL A 165 -11.79 3.17 14.37
C VAL A 165 -12.85 3.82 13.48
N GLY A 166 -13.98 4.24 14.04
CA GLY A 166 -15.08 4.84 13.29
C GLY A 166 -15.99 3.79 12.60
N PHE A 167 -15.82 2.51 12.91
CA PHE A 167 -16.61 1.40 12.35
C PHE A 167 -17.69 0.91 13.29
N GLU A 168 -17.50 1.09 14.58
CA GLU A 168 -18.51 0.73 15.59
C GLU A 168 -19.47 1.91 15.79
N PRO A 169 -20.77 1.65 15.95
CA PRO A 169 -21.75 2.69 16.29
C PRO A 169 -21.48 3.33 17.66
N ASP A 170 -20.87 2.57 18.56
CA ASP A 170 -20.56 2.97 19.93
C ASP A 170 -19.07 3.31 20.08
N LEU A 171 -18.77 4.60 20.14
CA LEU A 171 -17.42 5.12 20.35
C LEU A 171 -16.77 4.58 21.64
N GLU A 172 -17.55 4.30 22.69
CA GLU A 172 -17.00 3.79 23.96
C GLU A 172 -16.38 2.40 23.79
N ARG A 173 -16.90 1.56 22.87
CA ARG A 173 -16.28 0.27 22.54
C ARG A 173 -14.92 0.45 21.87
N GLU A 174 -14.80 1.39 20.95
CA GLU A 174 -13.54 1.70 20.28
C GLU A 174 -12.51 2.29 21.28
N LEU A 175 -12.95 3.17 22.17
CA LEU A 175 -12.12 3.69 23.25
C LEU A 175 -11.66 2.58 24.20
N ALA A 176 -12.53 1.64 24.55
CA ALA A 176 -12.18 0.48 25.36
C ALA A 176 -11.17 -0.45 24.65
N LEU A 177 -11.31 -0.66 23.34
CA LEU A 177 -10.36 -1.41 22.55
C LEU A 177 -8.97 -0.76 22.58
N VAL A 178 -8.89 0.55 22.30
CA VAL A 178 -7.63 1.28 22.31
C VAL A 178 -7.01 1.35 23.70
N ALA A 179 -7.84 1.43 24.77
CA ALA A 179 -7.40 1.34 26.15
C ALA A 179 -6.73 -0.02 26.44
N ALA A 180 -7.37 -1.13 26.04
CA ALA A 180 -6.83 -2.49 26.22
C ALA A 180 -5.51 -2.68 25.44
N ILE A 181 -5.41 -2.11 24.23
CA ILE A 181 -4.15 -2.10 23.46
C ILE A 181 -3.07 -1.38 24.28
N ARG A 182 -3.34 -0.13 24.71
CA ARG A 182 -2.37 0.70 25.44
C ARG A 182 -1.90 0.03 26.74
N GLU A 183 -2.83 -0.52 27.51
CA GLU A 183 -2.52 -1.25 28.74
C GLU A 183 -1.59 -2.45 28.47
N THR A 184 -1.87 -3.19 27.41
CA THR A 184 -1.12 -4.40 27.06
C THR A 184 0.28 -4.10 26.53
N ILE A 185 0.42 -3.12 25.60
CA ILE A 185 1.71 -2.84 24.96
C ILE A 185 2.62 -1.90 25.77
N GLY A 186 2.07 -1.26 26.81
CA GLY A 186 2.79 -0.31 27.67
C GLY A 186 3.01 1.06 27.02
N PRO A 187 3.55 2.05 27.76
CA PRO A 187 3.57 3.45 27.33
C PRO A 187 4.61 3.78 26.25
N LYS A 188 5.57 2.90 25.98
CA LYS A 188 6.68 3.18 25.07
C LYS A 188 6.38 2.81 23.60
N ARG A 189 5.44 1.89 23.37
CA ARG A 189 5.08 1.48 22.02
C ARG A 189 4.03 2.40 21.43
N LYS A 190 4.01 2.49 20.11
CA LYS A 190 3.14 3.40 19.35
C LYS A 190 1.80 2.75 19.04
N ILE A 191 0.73 3.51 19.15
CA ILE A 191 -0.59 3.16 18.64
C ILE A 191 -0.93 4.12 17.51
N ARG A 192 -1.44 3.61 16.43
CA ARG A 192 -2.03 4.36 15.33
C ARG A 192 -3.46 3.92 15.11
N ILE A 193 -4.29 4.86 14.80
CA ILE A 193 -5.71 4.63 14.52
C ILE A 193 -6.02 5.10 13.10
N ASP A 194 -6.98 4.45 12.45
CA ASP A 194 -7.42 4.81 11.11
C ASP A 194 -8.94 4.79 11.04
N ALA A 195 -9.50 5.93 10.70
CA ALA A 195 -10.95 6.11 10.60
C ALA A 195 -11.47 5.97 9.16
N ASN A 196 -10.61 5.77 8.17
CA ASN A 196 -10.98 5.66 6.74
C ASN A 196 -12.06 6.69 6.33
N CYS A 197 -11.83 7.95 6.64
CA CYS A 197 -12.68 9.08 6.29
C CYS A 197 -14.11 9.06 6.89
N ARG A 198 -14.35 8.29 7.96
CA ARG A 198 -15.71 8.07 8.46
C ARG A 198 -16.27 9.20 9.30
N TRP A 199 -15.43 10.07 9.86
CA TRP A 199 -15.89 11.15 10.71
C TRP A 199 -16.13 12.44 9.93
N SER A 200 -17.17 13.15 10.29
CA SER A 200 -17.26 14.57 9.94
C SER A 200 -16.16 15.36 10.64
N LEU A 201 -15.85 16.56 10.18
CA LEU A 201 -14.82 17.41 10.80
C LEU A 201 -15.02 17.59 12.30
N ASN A 202 -16.26 17.88 12.72
CA ASN A 202 -16.56 18.10 14.14
C ASN A 202 -16.48 16.82 14.98
N GLU A 203 -16.90 15.68 14.44
CA GLU A 203 -16.73 14.38 15.09
C GLU A 203 -15.25 14.03 15.20
N GLY A 204 -14.48 14.17 14.14
CA GLY A 204 -13.05 13.91 14.15
C GLY A 204 -12.31 14.70 15.22
N ILE A 205 -12.60 16.00 15.35
CA ILE A 205 -11.99 16.85 16.38
C ILE A 205 -12.35 16.35 17.79
N ARG A 206 -13.62 16.02 18.03
CA ARG A 206 -14.07 15.51 19.36
C ARG A 206 -13.51 14.13 19.67
N ASN A 207 -13.56 13.22 18.71
CA ASN A 207 -13.13 11.85 18.89
C ASN A 207 -11.62 11.77 19.10
N LEU A 208 -10.82 12.50 18.33
CA LEU A 208 -9.36 12.55 18.50
C LEU A 208 -8.97 13.11 19.86
N ALA A 209 -9.68 14.10 20.40
CA ALA A 209 -9.46 14.59 21.76
C ALA A 209 -9.71 13.52 22.84
N LEU A 210 -10.63 12.57 22.59
CA LEU A 210 -10.87 11.44 23.47
C LEU A 210 -9.80 10.34 23.32
N PHE A 211 -9.29 10.11 22.11
CA PHE A 211 -8.23 9.12 21.86
C PHE A 211 -6.85 9.59 22.32
N ASP A 212 -6.59 10.91 22.38
CA ASP A 212 -5.28 11.49 22.74
C ASP A 212 -4.76 10.98 24.10
N ARG A 213 -5.63 10.76 25.08
CA ARG A 213 -5.28 10.20 26.40
C ARG A 213 -4.56 8.85 26.34
N TYR A 214 -4.68 8.13 25.23
CA TYR A 214 -3.99 6.85 25.01
C TYR A 214 -2.64 7.02 24.28
N GLY A 215 -2.20 8.26 24.02
CA GLY A 215 -0.91 8.54 23.39
C GLY A 215 -0.82 8.02 21.96
N ILE A 216 -1.78 8.41 21.12
CA ILE A 216 -1.83 8.06 19.70
C ILE A 216 -0.66 8.70 18.95
N ASP A 217 0.12 7.93 18.19
CA ASP A 217 1.25 8.42 17.38
C ASP A 217 0.76 9.28 16.20
N PHE A 218 -0.26 8.81 15.50
CA PHE A 218 -1.05 9.59 14.53
C PHE A 218 -2.40 8.92 14.22
N ALA A 219 -3.35 9.72 13.73
CA ALA A 219 -4.61 9.27 13.18
C ALA A 219 -4.59 9.34 11.64
N GLU A 220 -4.83 8.21 10.97
CA GLU A 220 -4.91 8.12 9.53
C GLU A 220 -6.32 8.44 9.07
N ALA A 221 -6.43 9.28 8.04
CA ALA A 221 -7.65 9.66 7.35
C ALA A 221 -8.87 9.86 8.27
N PRO A 222 -8.79 10.72 9.30
CA PRO A 222 -9.89 10.86 10.26
C PRO A 222 -11.15 11.44 9.62
N VAL A 223 -10.99 12.28 8.60
CA VAL A 223 -12.07 12.95 7.86
C VAL A 223 -11.86 12.80 6.36
N PRO A 224 -12.90 12.97 5.52
CA PRO A 224 -12.75 13.01 4.07
C PRO A 224 -11.67 14.00 3.62
N PHE A 225 -10.83 13.58 2.70
CA PHE A 225 -9.76 14.39 2.15
C PHE A 225 -10.31 15.63 1.41
N GLU A 226 -11.42 15.46 0.72
CA GLU A 226 -12.08 16.54 0.03
C GLU A 226 -13.30 17.06 0.83
N PRO A 227 -13.37 18.38 1.03
CA PRO A 227 -12.43 19.40 0.58
C PRO A 227 -11.17 19.44 1.46
N LEU A 228 -10.01 19.63 0.84
CA LEU A 228 -8.69 19.62 1.50
C LEU A 228 -8.59 20.50 2.74
N ARG A 229 -9.37 21.60 2.81
CA ARG A 229 -9.45 22.46 3.99
C ARG A 229 -9.83 21.72 5.27
N ASN A 230 -10.61 20.64 5.19
CA ASN A 230 -10.99 19.84 6.37
C ASN A 230 -9.76 19.17 6.98
N MET A 231 -8.85 18.65 6.15
CA MET A 231 -7.59 18.06 6.61
C MET A 231 -6.69 19.13 7.26
N VAL A 232 -6.59 20.32 6.68
CA VAL A 232 -5.84 21.45 7.26
C VAL A 232 -6.45 21.85 8.61
N GLU A 233 -7.78 21.93 8.68
CA GLU A 233 -8.50 22.38 9.88
C GLU A 233 -8.38 21.35 11.01
N ILE A 234 -8.61 20.04 10.73
CA ILE A 234 -8.49 19.01 11.77
C ILE A 234 -7.06 18.91 12.30
N ARG A 235 -6.05 19.05 11.44
CA ARG A 235 -4.65 19.03 11.84
C ARG A 235 -4.33 20.13 12.87
N THR A 236 -4.96 21.28 12.78
CA THR A 236 -4.67 22.45 13.63
C THR A 236 -5.54 22.55 14.88
N ARG A 237 -6.67 21.84 14.94
CA ARG A 237 -7.68 22.00 16.00
C ARG A 237 -7.71 20.89 17.05
N GLN A 238 -6.80 19.94 16.97
CA GLN A 238 -6.69 18.84 17.93
C GLN A 238 -5.21 18.39 18.07
N PRO A 239 -4.79 17.72 19.16
CA PRO A 239 -3.38 17.47 19.47
C PRO A 239 -2.74 16.29 18.72
N VAL A 240 -3.53 15.33 18.21
CA VAL A 240 -3.01 14.11 17.57
C VAL A 240 -2.47 14.43 16.17
N ALA A 241 -1.28 13.94 15.83
CA ALA A 241 -0.76 14.10 14.47
C ALA A 241 -1.67 13.43 13.43
N ILE A 242 -1.82 14.07 12.27
CA ILE A 242 -2.73 13.62 11.20
C ILE A 242 -1.95 12.99 10.06
N SER A 243 -2.39 11.82 9.62
CA SER A 243 -1.94 11.19 8.39
C SER A 243 -3.00 11.31 7.30
N ALA A 244 -2.60 11.79 6.13
CA ALA A 244 -3.42 11.73 4.93
C ALA A 244 -3.22 10.38 4.23
N ASN A 245 -4.29 9.78 3.72
CA ASN A 245 -4.27 8.55 2.93
C ASN A 245 -5.25 8.63 1.76
N GLU A 246 -6.56 8.40 2.00
CA GLU A 246 -7.57 8.55 0.96
C GLU A 246 -7.53 9.96 0.36
N GLY A 247 -7.63 10.04 -0.96
CA GLY A 247 -7.49 11.29 -1.72
C GLY A 247 -6.08 11.56 -2.24
N LEU A 248 -5.05 10.82 -1.82
CA LEU A 248 -3.68 10.93 -2.34
C LEU A 248 -3.49 10.19 -3.68
N GLY A 249 -4.54 10.07 -4.48
CA GLY A 249 -4.59 9.23 -5.68
C GLY A 249 -3.89 9.79 -6.93
N THR A 250 -3.22 10.93 -6.83
CA THR A 250 -2.46 11.55 -7.94
C THR A 250 -1.24 12.30 -7.45
N VAL A 251 -0.26 12.53 -8.34
CA VAL A 251 0.87 13.44 -8.08
C VAL A 251 0.38 14.83 -7.62
N GLY A 252 -0.67 15.34 -8.27
CA GLY A 252 -1.24 16.64 -7.94
C GLY A 252 -1.86 16.70 -6.56
N SER A 253 -2.66 15.70 -6.17
CA SER A 253 -3.29 15.67 -4.84
C SER A 253 -2.27 15.53 -3.71
N VAL A 254 -1.23 14.71 -3.89
CA VAL A 254 -0.13 14.60 -2.93
C VAL A 254 0.62 15.92 -2.80
N TRP A 255 0.93 16.58 -3.93
CA TRP A 255 1.59 17.89 -3.93
C TRP A 255 0.74 18.97 -3.23
N GLU A 256 -0.58 19.02 -3.48
CA GLU A 256 -1.47 19.94 -2.80
C GLU A 256 -1.55 19.69 -1.29
N ALA A 257 -1.55 18.44 -0.85
CA ALA A 257 -1.49 18.08 0.56
C ALA A 257 -0.19 18.58 1.22
N ILE A 258 0.96 18.44 0.55
CA ILE A 258 2.25 18.94 1.01
C ILE A 258 2.21 20.47 1.11
N ARG A 259 1.82 21.14 0.02
CA ARG A 259 1.81 22.61 -0.09
C ARG A 259 0.87 23.28 0.91
N ALA A 260 -0.29 22.68 1.14
CA ALA A 260 -1.27 23.16 2.12
C ALA A 260 -0.91 22.77 3.56
N ARG A 261 0.15 21.93 3.76
CA ARG A 261 0.47 21.35 5.08
C ARG A 261 -0.73 20.67 5.71
N ALA A 262 -1.46 19.89 4.91
CA ALA A 262 -2.72 19.28 5.30
C ALA A 262 -2.57 18.09 6.26
N CYS A 263 -1.33 17.58 6.44
CA CYS A 263 -1.04 16.45 7.30
C CYS A 263 0.38 16.54 7.90
N ASP A 264 0.66 15.68 8.86
CA ASP A 264 1.98 15.45 9.48
C ASP A 264 2.66 14.21 8.89
N VAL A 265 1.87 13.33 8.30
CA VAL A 265 2.30 12.10 7.65
C VAL A 265 1.55 11.92 6.34
N LEU A 266 2.27 11.57 5.27
CA LEU A 266 1.68 11.07 4.03
C LEU A 266 1.70 9.53 4.06
N CYS A 267 0.53 8.91 4.10
CA CYS A 267 0.38 7.47 3.98
C CYS A 267 -0.01 7.13 2.54
N PHE A 268 0.99 6.86 1.70
CA PHE A 268 0.78 6.62 0.27
C PHE A 268 1.79 5.59 -0.28
N SER A 269 1.62 5.20 -1.53
CA SER A 269 2.44 4.19 -2.20
C SER A 269 2.72 4.60 -3.65
N PRO A 270 3.66 3.92 -4.35
CA PRO A 270 3.88 4.10 -5.79
C PRO A 270 2.60 3.92 -6.62
N PHE A 271 1.68 3.08 -6.18
CA PHE A 271 0.39 2.87 -6.86
C PHE A 271 -0.46 4.13 -6.97
N PHE A 272 -0.45 4.99 -5.95
CA PHE A 272 -1.23 6.22 -5.96
C PHE A 272 -0.76 7.20 -7.02
N VAL A 273 0.53 7.27 -7.25
CA VAL A 273 1.16 8.26 -8.13
C VAL A 273 1.64 7.68 -9.46
N GLY A 274 1.61 6.35 -9.61
CA GLY A 274 1.85 5.64 -10.86
C GLY A 274 3.31 5.31 -11.15
N THR A 275 4.29 5.96 -10.50
CA THR A 275 5.71 5.68 -10.70
C THR A 275 6.50 5.70 -9.40
N ILE A 276 7.58 4.90 -9.33
CA ILE A 276 8.55 4.94 -8.24
C ILE A 276 9.25 6.30 -8.18
N ALA A 277 9.54 6.91 -9.33
CA ALA A 277 10.20 8.20 -9.41
C ALA A 277 9.35 9.33 -8.80
N ASP A 278 8.03 9.36 -9.08
CA ASP A 278 7.13 10.36 -8.50
C ASP A 278 6.94 10.16 -7.01
N TYR A 279 6.77 8.92 -6.57
CA TYR A 279 6.70 8.60 -5.15
C TYR A 279 7.96 9.11 -4.41
N HIS A 280 9.13 8.83 -4.95
CA HIS A 280 10.40 9.21 -4.36
C HIS A 280 10.58 10.75 -4.32
N ARG A 281 10.23 11.45 -5.43
CA ARG A 281 10.28 12.92 -5.49
C ARG A 281 9.33 13.57 -4.49
N LEU A 282 8.10 13.09 -4.39
CA LEU A 282 7.09 13.63 -3.45
C LEU A 282 7.48 13.36 -1.99
N ALA A 283 8.06 12.20 -1.70
CA ALA A 283 8.58 11.91 -0.36
C ALA A 283 9.72 12.85 0.05
N HIS A 284 10.61 13.21 -0.87
CA HIS A 284 11.66 14.20 -0.62
C HIS A 284 11.11 15.62 -0.48
N ALA A 285 10.11 16.01 -1.29
CA ALA A 285 9.41 17.28 -1.14
C ALA A 285 8.72 17.39 0.23
N ALA A 286 8.05 16.31 0.66
CA ALA A 286 7.44 16.22 1.98
C ALA A 286 8.48 16.39 3.12
N HIS A 287 9.68 15.82 2.94
CA HIS A 287 10.77 15.98 3.91
C HIS A 287 11.17 17.43 4.11
N LEU A 288 11.21 18.24 3.05
CA LEU A 288 11.55 19.66 3.13
C LEU A 288 10.52 20.46 3.94
N GLU A 289 9.28 20.01 3.98
CA GLU A 289 8.18 20.58 4.77
C GLU A 289 8.03 19.94 6.17
N GLY A 290 8.95 19.03 6.55
CA GLY A 290 8.90 18.33 7.83
C GLY A 290 7.81 17.26 7.91
N ILE A 291 7.18 16.90 6.78
CA ILE A 291 6.16 15.86 6.70
C ILE A 291 6.83 14.49 6.58
N ARG A 292 6.38 13.53 7.39
CA ARG A 292 6.87 12.14 7.36
C ARG A 292 6.13 11.33 6.31
N VAL A 293 6.69 10.17 5.96
CA VAL A 293 6.09 9.21 5.02
C VAL A 293 5.86 7.87 5.72
N CYS A 294 4.64 7.36 5.59
CA CYS A 294 4.26 5.99 5.87
C CYS A 294 3.94 5.30 4.55
N LYS A 295 4.49 4.13 4.30
CA LYS A 295 4.12 3.34 3.12
C LYS A 295 2.73 2.75 3.36
N HIS A 296 1.81 3.01 2.42
CA HIS A 296 0.50 2.38 2.37
C HIS A 296 0.55 1.01 1.70
N THR A 297 -0.30 0.08 2.11
CA THR A 297 -0.48 -1.23 1.47
C THR A 297 -1.89 -1.41 0.93
N HIS A 298 -2.00 -2.12 -0.20
CA HIS A 298 -3.27 -2.49 -0.84
C HIS A 298 -3.47 -4.01 -0.90
N ASN A 299 -2.95 -4.76 0.07
CA ASN A 299 -2.93 -6.22 0.00
C ASN A 299 -2.08 -6.69 -1.20
N GLU A 300 -0.83 -6.36 -1.19
CA GLU A 300 0.15 -6.65 -2.24
C GLU A 300 0.80 -8.03 -2.09
N THR A 301 1.34 -8.56 -3.19
CA THR A 301 2.24 -9.71 -3.18
C THR A 301 3.66 -9.31 -2.79
N GLY A 302 4.57 -10.27 -2.70
CA GLY A 302 5.98 -10.02 -2.41
C GLY A 302 6.69 -9.13 -3.44
N ILE A 303 6.17 -9.01 -4.67
CA ILE A 303 6.77 -8.15 -5.71
C ILE A 303 6.67 -6.69 -5.30
N ALA A 304 5.47 -6.20 -5.05
CA ALA A 304 5.26 -4.81 -4.63
C ALA A 304 5.79 -4.53 -3.22
N ALA A 305 5.66 -5.50 -2.31
CA ALA A 305 6.22 -5.40 -0.96
C ALA A 305 7.75 -5.21 -0.99
N MET A 306 8.47 -5.95 -1.84
CA MET A 306 9.92 -5.81 -2.04
C MET A 306 10.29 -4.48 -2.68
N ALA A 307 9.57 -4.05 -3.72
CA ALA A 307 9.81 -2.76 -4.36
C ALA A 307 9.66 -1.62 -3.34
N ALA A 308 8.55 -1.60 -2.59
CA ALA A 308 8.30 -0.61 -1.56
C ALA A 308 9.36 -0.64 -0.45
N HIS A 309 9.77 -1.84 0.01
CA HIS A 309 10.83 -2.00 1.01
C HIS A 309 12.14 -1.33 0.56
N GLN A 310 12.57 -1.59 -0.67
CA GLN A 310 13.80 -1.01 -1.20
C GLN A 310 13.70 0.53 -1.33
N ILE A 311 12.54 1.06 -1.72
CA ILE A 311 12.33 2.51 -1.77
C ILE A 311 12.43 3.12 -0.37
N LEU A 312 11.76 2.53 0.62
CA LEU A 312 11.78 3.00 2.01
C LEU A 312 13.20 3.05 2.61
N LEU A 313 14.09 2.14 2.21
CA LEU A 313 15.50 2.18 2.63
C LEU A 313 16.23 3.46 2.22
N THR A 314 15.76 4.16 1.17
CA THR A 314 16.41 5.35 0.58
C THR A 314 15.85 6.68 1.07
N LEU A 315 14.64 6.69 1.63
CA LEU A 315 13.94 7.92 1.99
C LEU A 315 14.42 8.54 3.31
N PRO A 316 14.47 9.87 3.45
CA PRO A 316 14.95 10.53 4.65
C PRO A 316 13.95 10.55 5.82
N ASN A 317 12.65 10.50 5.53
CA ASN A 317 11.55 10.88 6.42
C ASN A 317 10.54 9.76 6.70
N VAL A 318 10.94 8.50 6.56
CA VAL A 318 10.06 7.34 6.80
C VAL A 318 9.76 7.20 8.29
N VAL A 319 8.50 6.94 8.63
CA VAL A 319 8.08 6.60 9.99
C VAL A 319 8.51 5.19 10.39
N ASP A 320 8.59 4.92 11.70
CA ASP A 320 8.64 3.54 12.20
C ASP A 320 7.30 2.85 11.93
N GLY A 321 7.31 1.55 11.63
CA GLY A 321 6.08 0.78 11.46
C GLY A 321 5.29 1.18 10.21
N ASN A 322 5.80 0.84 9.05
CA ASN A 322 5.11 1.00 7.78
C ASN A 322 4.03 -0.06 7.60
N GLN A 323 3.05 0.19 6.76
CA GLN A 323 1.98 -0.76 6.52
C GLN A 323 2.49 -2.02 5.81
N ASN A 324 1.99 -3.17 6.23
CA ASN A 324 2.30 -4.48 5.69
C ASN A 324 1.07 -5.38 5.79
N SER A 325 0.61 -5.92 4.68
CA SER A 325 -0.42 -6.96 4.61
C SER A 325 0.12 -8.29 4.08
N TYR A 326 1.37 -8.33 3.71
CA TYR A 326 2.02 -9.52 3.15
C TYR A 326 2.06 -10.70 4.14
N ASP A 327 2.08 -10.42 5.45
CA ASP A 327 1.98 -11.41 6.51
C ASP A 327 0.62 -12.14 6.57
N GLY A 328 -0.40 -11.59 5.91
CA GLY A 328 -1.72 -12.21 5.79
C GLY A 328 -1.84 -13.29 4.71
N LEU A 329 -0.88 -13.40 3.79
CA LEU A 329 -0.94 -14.37 2.70
C LEU A 329 -0.56 -15.78 3.16
N SER A 330 -1.24 -16.82 2.63
CA SER A 330 -0.88 -18.22 2.87
C SER A 330 0.32 -18.66 2.04
N ASP A 331 0.47 -18.11 0.84
CA ASP A 331 1.57 -18.34 -0.10
C ASP A 331 1.90 -17.03 -0.84
N ASP A 332 2.75 -17.09 -1.84
CA ASP A 332 3.15 -15.97 -2.70
C ASP A 332 3.60 -16.50 -4.07
N VAL A 333 3.76 -15.59 -5.02
CA VAL A 333 4.34 -15.88 -6.35
C VAL A 333 5.88 -15.97 -6.33
N LEU A 334 6.50 -15.68 -5.20
CA LEU A 334 7.95 -15.79 -5.04
C LEU A 334 8.37 -17.24 -4.72
N THR A 335 9.61 -17.58 -5.09
CA THR A 335 10.24 -18.84 -4.71
C THR A 335 10.37 -18.94 -3.20
N ASP A 336 10.86 -17.86 -2.57
CA ASP A 336 11.04 -17.77 -1.13
C ASP A 336 10.23 -16.59 -0.57
N PRO A 337 9.52 -16.75 0.56
CA PRO A 337 8.77 -15.67 1.17
C PRO A 337 9.71 -14.59 1.71
N LEU A 338 9.25 -13.33 1.69
CA LEU A 338 10.02 -12.23 2.26
C LEU A 338 10.06 -12.28 3.79
N PRO A 339 11.17 -11.84 4.43
CA PRO A 339 11.30 -11.81 5.90
C PRO A 339 10.17 -11.06 6.60
N ILE A 340 9.61 -10.02 5.99
CA ILE A 340 8.50 -9.22 6.55
C ILE A 340 7.19 -10.01 6.73
N ARG A 341 7.12 -11.24 6.27
CA ARG A 341 5.99 -12.14 6.55
C ARG A 341 5.89 -12.50 8.02
N THR A 342 7.04 -12.63 8.69
CA THR A 342 7.13 -13.05 10.10
C THR A 342 7.86 -12.04 10.97
N GLU A 343 8.69 -11.20 10.39
CA GLU A 343 9.58 -10.28 11.08
C GLU A 343 9.02 -8.85 11.07
N PRO A 344 8.97 -8.15 12.22
CA PRO A 344 8.51 -6.76 12.29
C PRO A 344 9.51 -5.77 11.69
N ARG A 345 10.68 -6.23 11.31
CA ARG A 345 11.80 -5.42 10.83
C ARG A 345 12.62 -6.18 9.80
N TRP A 346 12.98 -5.48 8.74
CA TRP A 346 13.83 -6.04 7.71
C TRP A 346 14.92 -5.07 7.27
N GLY A 347 16.10 -5.59 7.04
CA GLY A 347 17.25 -4.85 6.56
C GLY A 347 17.37 -4.83 5.04
N ARG A 348 18.60 -4.68 4.57
CA ARG A 348 18.94 -4.58 3.16
C ARG A 348 18.79 -5.95 2.45
N PRO A 349 17.98 -6.07 1.40
CA PRO A 349 17.99 -7.26 0.56
C PRO A 349 19.28 -7.33 -0.28
N THR A 350 19.64 -8.53 -0.72
CA THR A 350 20.80 -8.80 -1.57
C THR A 350 20.36 -9.30 -2.92
N GLY A 351 21.02 -8.85 -3.99
CA GLY A 351 20.68 -9.20 -5.37
C GLY A 351 20.70 -7.99 -6.29
N THR A 352 20.09 -8.13 -7.46
CA THR A 352 19.95 -7.09 -8.48
C THR A 352 18.47 -6.79 -8.75
N GLY A 353 18.16 -5.65 -9.29
CA GLY A 353 16.78 -5.25 -9.56
C GLY A 353 15.94 -5.21 -8.29
N LEU A 354 14.82 -5.88 -8.28
CA LEU A 354 13.97 -6.02 -7.09
C LEU A 354 14.50 -7.06 -6.09
N CYS A 355 15.64 -7.71 -6.35
CA CYS A 355 16.23 -8.70 -5.44
C CYS A 355 15.27 -9.87 -5.11
N LEU A 356 14.49 -10.34 -6.07
CA LEU A 356 13.53 -11.41 -5.90
C LEU A 356 13.61 -12.44 -7.02
N CYS A 357 13.02 -13.60 -6.79
CA CYS A 357 12.88 -14.66 -7.79
C CYS A 357 11.40 -15.05 -7.86
N VAL A 358 10.77 -14.78 -9.00
CA VAL A 358 9.36 -15.13 -9.25
C VAL A 358 9.28 -16.58 -9.76
N ASP A 359 8.40 -17.36 -9.14
CA ASP A 359 8.05 -18.71 -9.62
C ASP A 359 6.89 -18.61 -10.63
N GLU A 360 7.22 -18.69 -11.92
CA GLU A 360 6.23 -18.62 -12.98
C GLU A 360 5.19 -19.76 -12.94
N ALA A 361 5.49 -20.89 -12.32
CA ALA A 361 4.51 -21.96 -12.14
C ALA A 361 3.45 -21.55 -11.10
N LYS A 362 3.87 -20.90 -10.02
CA LYS A 362 2.94 -20.28 -9.05
C LYS A 362 2.11 -19.19 -9.70
N VAL A 363 2.70 -18.31 -10.52
CA VAL A 363 1.95 -17.27 -11.25
C VAL A 363 0.84 -17.91 -12.09
N ARG A 364 1.15 -18.94 -12.87
CA ARG A 364 0.14 -19.66 -13.69
C ARG A 364 -0.93 -20.32 -12.83
N ARG A 365 -0.54 -20.94 -11.71
CA ARG A 365 -1.49 -21.55 -10.76
C ARG A 365 -2.47 -20.52 -10.19
N TYR A 366 -1.97 -19.36 -9.78
CA TYR A 366 -2.80 -18.34 -9.18
C TYR A 366 -3.62 -17.54 -10.21
N ALA A 367 -3.15 -17.48 -11.47
CA ALA A 367 -3.96 -16.96 -12.57
C ALA A 367 -5.16 -17.88 -12.86
N ALA A 368 -4.98 -19.20 -12.82
CA ALA A 368 -6.09 -20.13 -12.98
C ALA A 368 -7.16 -19.98 -11.88
N LEU A 369 -6.77 -19.64 -10.64
CA LEU A 369 -7.74 -19.34 -9.59
C LEU A 369 -8.55 -18.06 -9.88
N PHE A 370 -7.95 -17.07 -10.50
CA PHE A 370 -8.69 -15.89 -10.93
C PHE A 370 -9.67 -16.22 -12.08
N GLU A 371 -9.25 -17.02 -13.05
CA GLU A 371 -10.13 -17.47 -14.14
C GLU A 371 -11.33 -18.28 -13.62
N GLU A 372 -11.14 -19.08 -12.56
CA GLU A 372 -12.19 -19.91 -11.97
C GLU A 372 -13.14 -19.11 -11.07
N TYR A 373 -12.61 -18.22 -10.23
CA TYR A 373 -13.40 -17.59 -9.15
C TYR A 373 -13.64 -16.07 -9.34
N GLY A 374 -13.00 -15.44 -10.32
CA GLY A 374 -13.01 -13.99 -10.46
C GLY A 374 -12.23 -13.29 -9.34
N GLN A 375 -12.42 -11.99 -9.18
CA GLN A 375 -11.70 -11.19 -8.19
C GLN A 375 -12.07 -11.57 -6.75
N TYR A 376 -11.05 -11.78 -5.91
CA TYR A 376 -11.22 -11.88 -4.46
C TYR A 376 -11.48 -10.48 -3.90
N LEU A 377 -12.64 -10.28 -3.31
CA LEU A 377 -13.00 -9.01 -2.70
C LEU A 377 -12.49 -8.93 -1.25
N PRO A 378 -12.04 -7.76 -0.80
CA PRO A 378 -11.57 -7.58 0.58
C PRO A 378 -12.71 -7.62 1.62
N TYR A 379 -13.97 -7.59 1.17
CA TYR A 379 -15.19 -7.63 1.98
C TYR A 379 -16.16 -8.68 1.43
N ARG A 380 -17.06 -9.18 2.26
CA ARG A 380 -18.09 -10.12 1.84
C ARG A 380 -19.15 -9.41 1.01
N ALA A 381 -19.61 -10.04 -0.06
CA ALA A 381 -20.73 -9.50 -0.85
C ALA A 381 -21.99 -9.29 0.00
N GLU A 382 -22.19 -10.13 1.02
CA GLU A 382 -23.27 -10.04 2.01
C GLU A 382 -23.17 -8.77 2.89
N GLU A 383 -21.98 -8.24 3.12
CA GLU A 383 -21.75 -6.99 3.85
C GLU A 383 -22.13 -5.75 3.03
N LEU A 384 -22.32 -5.93 1.72
CA LEU A 384 -22.79 -4.90 0.79
C LEU A 384 -24.28 -5.06 0.44
N ALA A 385 -24.88 -6.21 0.76
CA ALA A 385 -26.32 -6.35 0.64
C ALA A 385 -26.94 -5.38 1.65
N LEU A 386 -27.53 -4.31 1.15
CA LEU A 386 -28.51 -3.56 1.92
C LEU A 386 -29.51 -4.57 2.44
N GLU A 387 -29.75 -4.60 3.75
CA GLU A 387 -30.86 -5.34 4.30
C GLU A 387 -32.10 -4.95 3.48
N GLU A 388 -32.60 -5.88 2.67
CA GLU A 388 -33.91 -5.70 2.05
C GLU A 388 -34.88 -5.57 3.24
N GLU A 389 -35.44 -4.40 3.42
CA GLU A 389 -36.54 -4.23 4.37
C GLU A 389 -37.58 -5.29 4.02
N PRO A 390 -38.01 -6.11 4.99
CA PRO A 390 -39.06 -7.09 4.72
C PRO A 390 -40.27 -6.34 4.17
N PRO A 391 -40.91 -6.84 3.11
CA PRO A 391 -42.07 -6.18 2.56
C PRO A 391 -43.11 -5.95 3.66
N ALA A 392 -43.59 -4.72 3.77
CA ALA A 392 -44.56 -4.26 4.75
C ALA A 392 -45.91 -4.99 4.65
#